data_23ed22686a86f7c45a1aaaab5e0c9652
#
_entry.id   23ed22686a86f7c45a1aaaab5e0c9652
#
_cell.length_a   1.000
_cell.length_b   1.000
_cell.length_c   1.000
_cell.angle_alpha   90.00
_cell.angle_beta   90.00
_cell.angle_gamma   90.00
#
_symmetry.space_group_name_H-M   'P 1'
#
loop_
_entity.id
_entity.type
_entity.pdbx_description
1 polymer ?
#
loop_
_entity_poly.entity_id
_entity_poly.type
_entity_poly.pdbx_seq_one_letter_code
_entity_poly.pdbx_strand_id
1 'polypeptide(L)'
;MNCGGRFLEARRLLEAARSFEEADRVPVLIDDIGGPFFCSIFGYTLADYYRSVEASMEVMRRGYQWIYQVLGDDRPNPPPKQFNVLDVGSIAEGVVFDCEIRLPDEGRPWLSPWIIPKYRTPEMLESLEVPEPKDVMKRFKKHLYRQYGMDLEPWPIQIHPPLSTAGSLIGTDRLYVFLYKYPRLMHKFLGKLLETWLLLQEFRDDYYGQVTESIGLCDDHAGFLPENMYREFVLPYNKAIYERYGKRWRYLHMDSPVHHIARILVEELKINELDVAATEDLARVKPLFDGKVVMHGNVSNRILTTSVSLETVKDAVEYCIASAAPGGGYIFDVGGELYAGVDPGKVVFMVKYAKKVGRHPLKNEPKP
;
A
#
# COMPACT_ATOMS: atom_id res chain seq x y z
N MET A 1 -17.31 25.69 -1.46
CA MET A 1 -18.17 24.53 -1.84
C MET A 1 -18.71 23.90 -0.56
N ASN A 2 -19.98 23.52 -0.56
CA ASN A 2 -20.58 22.79 0.57
C ASN A 2 -19.86 21.43 0.71
N CYS A 3 -19.53 20.98 1.92
CA CYS A 3 -18.76 19.74 2.14
C CYS A 3 -19.32 18.52 1.39
N GLY A 4 -20.67 18.41 1.26
CA GLY A 4 -21.29 17.34 0.49
C GLY A 4 -20.98 17.37 -1.01
N GLY A 5 -20.85 18.54 -1.62
CA GLY A 5 -20.54 18.68 -3.05
C GLY A 5 -19.13 18.22 -3.42
N ARG A 6 -18.14 18.40 -2.53
CA ARG A 6 -16.76 17.95 -2.76
C ARG A 6 -16.67 16.43 -2.86
N PHE A 7 -17.34 15.69 -1.99
CA PHE A 7 -17.28 14.23 -2.00
C PHE A 7 -18.03 13.62 -3.19
N LEU A 8 -19.11 14.27 -3.65
CA LEU A 8 -19.82 13.86 -4.87
C LEU A 8 -18.95 14.08 -6.11
N GLU A 9 -18.26 15.23 -6.20
CA GLU A 9 -17.31 15.49 -7.29
C GLU A 9 -16.18 14.47 -7.29
N ALA A 10 -15.56 14.20 -6.12
CA ALA A 10 -14.49 13.22 -5.99
C ALA A 10 -14.93 11.82 -6.45
N ARG A 11 -16.12 11.36 -6.05
CA ARG A 11 -16.67 10.08 -6.51
C ARG A 11 -16.86 10.05 -8.01
N ARG A 12 -17.47 11.09 -8.61
CA ARG A 12 -17.66 11.18 -10.06
C ARG A 12 -16.34 11.09 -10.82
N LEU A 13 -15.29 11.77 -10.35
CA LEU A 13 -13.97 11.75 -10.98
C LEU A 13 -13.32 10.36 -10.90
N LEU A 14 -13.39 9.72 -9.73
CA LEU A 14 -12.84 8.38 -9.53
C LEU A 14 -13.62 7.32 -10.33
N GLU A 15 -14.95 7.44 -10.39
CA GLU A 15 -15.80 6.56 -11.20
C GLU A 15 -15.50 6.70 -12.69
N ALA A 16 -15.33 7.93 -13.20
CA ALA A 16 -14.94 8.17 -14.58
C ALA A 16 -13.57 7.53 -14.89
N ALA A 17 -12.55 7.74 -14.02
CA ALA A 17 -11.25 7.11 -14.19
C ALA A 17 -11.37 5.56 -14.21
N ARG A 18 -12.18 4.98 -13.31
CA ARG A 18 -12.43 3.54 -13.24
C ARG A 18 -13.22 2.98 -14.43
N SER A 19 -13.93 3.84 -15.14
CA SER A 19 -14.66 3.52 -16.38
C SER A 19 -13.86 3.87 -17.64
N PHE A 20 -12.60 4.28 -17.50
CA PHE A 20 -11.75 4.77 -18.60
C PHE A 20 -12.34 5.96 -19.37
N GLU A 21 -13.10 6.80 -18.67
CA GLU A 21 -13.68 8.03 -19.20
C GLU A 21 -12.85 9.23 -18.77
N GLU A 22 -12.71 10.21 -19.69
CA GLU A 22 -12.11 11.51 -19.36
C GLU A 22 -13.18 12.44 -18.76
N ALA A 23 -13.10 12.66 -17.44
CA ALA A 23 -13.92 13.66 -16.76
C ALA A 23 -13.38 15.09 -16.99
N ASP A 24 -13.92 16.08 -16.26
CA ASP A 24 -13.46 17.49 -16.37
C ASP A 24 -11.98 17.68 -16.02
N ARG A 25 -11.44 16.75 -15.24
CA ARG A 25 -10.02 16.67 -14.88
C ARG A 25 -9.64 15.28 -14.37
N VAL A 26 -8.34 15.06 -14.33
CA VAL A 26 -7.73 13.88 -13.67
C VAL A 26 -8.06 13.91 -12.17
N PRO A 27 -8.54 12.81 -11.57
CA PRO A 27 -8.64 12.70 -10.12
C PRO A 27 -7.24 12.69 -9.48
N VAL A 28 -7.12 13.35 -8.33
CA VAL A 28 -5.88 13.43 -7.54
C VAL A 28 -6.16 12.85 -6.16
N LEU A 29 -5.60 11.69 -5.88
CA LEU A 29 -5.79 10.99 -4.61
C LEU A 29 -4.42 10.58 -4.08
N ILE A 30 -4.03 11.09 -2.92
CA ILE A 30 -2.79 10.71 -2.25
C ILE A 30 -3.16 9.61 -1.25
N ASP A 31 -3.05 8.37 -1.68
CA ASP A 31 -3.56 7.24 -0.89
C ASP A 31 -2.57 6.77 0.17
N ASP A 32 -1.29 6.70 -0.17
CA ASP A 32 -0.25 6.21 0.73
C ASP A 32 0.32 7.33 1.63
N ILE A 33 -0.49 7.78 2.58
CA ILE A 33 -0.19 8.84 3.54
C ILE A 33 -0.64 8.44 4.96
N GLY A 34 0.32 8.34 5.87
CA GLY A 34 0.07 7.76 7.20
C GLY A 34 0.86 8.38 8.34
N GLY A 35 0.88 7.64 9.44
CA GLY A 35 1.52 8.02 10.70
C GLY A 35 2.93 8.56 10.57
N PRO A 36 3.84 7.88 9.83
CA PRO A 36 5.23 8.34 9.67
C PRO A 36 5.36 9.77 9.12
N PHE A 37 4.58 10.10 8.09
CA PHE A 37 4.54 11.46 7.56
C PHE A 37 3.94 12.46 8.56
N PHE A 38 2.81 12.11 9.19
CA PHE A 38 2.14 12.99 10.14
C PHE A 38 2.98 13.27 11.38
N CYS A 39 3.75 12.30 11.88
CA CYS A 39 4.70 12.52 12.97
C CYS A 39 5.63 13.68 12.68
N SER A 40 6.23 13.70 11.49
CA SER A 40 7.21 14.74 11.13
C SER A 40 6.61 16.14 11.06
N ILE A 41 5.34 16.28 10.64
CA ILE A 41 4.68 17.59 10.52
C ILE A 41 4.06 18.08 11.84
N PHE A 42 3.83 17.20 12.81
CA PHE A 42 3.22 17.57 14.09
C PHE A 42 4.18 17.56 15.28
N GLY A 43 5.47 17.28 15.04
CA GLY A 43 6.50 17.34 16.05
C GLY A 43 6.56 16.12 16.97
N TYR A 44 6.10 14.95 16.48
CA TYR A 44 6.26 13.66 17.13
C TYR A 44 7.36 12.85 16.45
N THR A 45 8.00 11.97 17.20
CA THR A 45 8.85 10.93 16.64
C THR A 45 8.06 9.64 16.37
N LEU A 46 8.60 8.70 15.61
CA LEU A 46 7.99 7.38 15.50
C LEU A 46 8.04 6.61 16.83
N ALA A 47 9.02 6.90 17.69
CA ALA A 47 9.06 6.34 19.03
C ALA A 47 7.87 6.82 19.88
N ASP A 48 7.51 8.10 19.82
CA ASP A 48 6.31 8.62 20.49
C ASP A 48 5.05 7.96 19.94
N TYR A 49 4.95 7.89 18.62
CA TYR A 49 3.78 7.38 17.91
C TYR A 49 3.52 5.90 18.19
N TYR A 50 4.55 5.05 18.09
CA TYR A 50 4.39 3.60 18.28
C TYR A 50 4.47 3.14 19.75
N ARG A 51 4.68 4.05 20.72
CA ARG A 51 4.75 3.69 22.13
C ARG A 51 3.73 4.39 23.03
N SER A 52 2.97 5.34 22.51
CA SER A 52 1.89 6.02 23.23
C SER A 52 0.59 5.97 22.44
N VAL A 53 -0.45 5.46 23.09
CA VAL A 53 -1.82 5.46 22.53
C VAL A 53 -2.28 6.89 22.28
N GLU A 54 -2.03 7.80 23.23
CA GLU A 54 -2.42 9.19 23.13
C GLU A 54 -1.73 9.90 21.97
N ALA A 55 -0.41 9.68 21.81
CA ALA A 55 0.36 10.25 20.70
C ALA A 55 -0.13 9.68 19.34
N SER A 56 -0.31 8.37 19.25
CA SER A 56 -0.83 7.71 18.04
C SER A 56 -2.20 8.27 17.63
N MET A 57 -3.13 8.35 18.58
CA MET A 57 -4.48 8.88 18.34
C MET A 57 -4.46 10.37 17.96
N GLU A 58 -3.65 11.16 18.63
CA GLU A 58 -3.53 12.61 18.34
C GLU A 58 -2.90 12.86 16.96
N VAL A 59 -1.82 12.15 16.63
CA VAL A 59 -1.17 12.23 15.31
C VAL A 59 -2.16 11.87 14.19
N MET A 60 -2.87 10.76 14.32
CA MET A 60 -3.84 10.33 13.31
C MET A 60 -5.03 11.31 13.21
N ARG A 61 -5.57 11.76 14.32
CA ARG A 61 -6.64 12.76 14.35
C ARG A 61 -6.25 14.04 13.61
N ARG A 62 -5.06 14.59 13.91
CA ARG A 62 -4.52 15.78 13.24
C ARG A 62 -4.19 15.50 11.77
N GLY A 63 -3.68 14.31 11.47
CA GLY A 63 -3.38 13.87 10.10
C GLY A 63 -4.62 13.90 9.23
N TYR A 64 -5.70 13.31 9.68
CA TYR A 64 -6.97 13.36 8.95
C TYR A 64 -7.51 14.79 8.82
N GLN A 65 -7.43 15.61 9.87
CA GLN A 65 -7.81 17.01 9.76
C GLN A 65 -6.98 17.72 8.68
N TRP A 66 -5.66 17.48 8.64
CA TRP A 66 -4.77 18.06 7.65
C TRP A 66 -5.13 17.61 6.22
N ILE A 67 -5.40 16.32 6.00
CA ILE A 67 -5.83 15.80 4.70
C ILE A 67 -7.08 16.54 4.20
N TYR A 68 -8.09 16.66 5.04
CA TYR A 68 -9.38 17.22 4.62
C TYR A 68 -9.41 18.73 4.54
N GLN A 69 -8.63 19.44 5.35
CA GLN A 69 -8.66 20.90 5.43
C GLN A 69 -7.53 21.57 4.64
N VAL A 70 -6.37 20.90 4.51
CA VAL A 70 -5.15 21.48 3.93
C VAL A 70 -4.77 20.84 2.62
N LEU A 71 -4.61 19.51 2.57
CA LEU A 71 -4.23 18.77 1.37
C LEU A 71 -5.29 18.90 0.29
N GLY A 72 -6.51 18.55 0.62
CA GLY A 72 -7.66 18.76 -0.25
C GLY A 72 -7.63 17.92 -1.53
N ASP A 73 -7.14 16.71 -1.49
CA ASP A 73 -7.21 15.71 -2.56
C ASP A 73 -8.66 15.26 -2.86
N ASP A 74 -8.84 14.29 -3.75
CA ASP A 74 -10.15 13.81 -4.18
C ASP A 74 -10.61 12.57 -3.41
N ARG A 75 -10.43 12.55 -2.08
CA ARG A 75 -10.97 11.49 -1.24
C ARG A 75 -12.50 11.46 -1.31
N PRO A 76 -13.09 10.28 -1.63
CA PRO A 76 -14.53 10.18 -1.91
C PRO A 76 -15.40 10.16 -0.65
N ASN A 77 -14.81 9.94 0.51
CA ASN A 77 -15.51 9.80 1.79
C ASN A 77 -15.12 10.89 2.78
N PRO A 78 -16.04 11.30 3.67
CA PRO A 78 -15.69 12.20 4.79
C PRO A 78 -14.71 11.52 5.76
N PRO A 79 -14.02 12.30 6.61
CA PRO A 79 -13.15 11.74 7.64
C PRO A 79 -13.92 10.78 8.54
N PRO A 80 -13.29 9.69 9.01
CA PRO A 80 -13.93 8.79 9.96
C PRO A 80 -14.32 9.56 11.22
N LYS A 81 -15.49 9.26 11.79
CA LYS A 81 -15.99 9.92 12.99
C LYS A 81 -15.21 9.51 14.24
N GLN A 82 -14.64 8.33 14.23
CA GLN A 82 -13.88 7.76 15.34
C GLN A 82 -12.62 7.09 14.79
N PHE A 83 -11.52 7.23 15.51
CA PHE A 83 -10.25 6.57 15.24
C PHE A 83 -10.10 5.45 16.28
N ASN A 84 -10.58 4.26 15.96
CA ASN A 84 -10.58 3.11 16.88
C ASN A 84 -9.44 2.13 16.58
N VAL A 85 -8.67 2.37 15.53
CA VAL A 85 -7.60 1.47 15.09
C VAL A 85 -6.27 2.19 15.30
N LEU A 86 -5.44 1.61 16.16
CA LEU A 86 -4.06 2.04 16.34
C LEU A 86 -3.20 1.47 15.23
N ASP A 87 -2.28 2.27 14.71
CA ASP A 87 -1.30 1.82 13.75
C ASP A 87 -0.26 0.94 14.46
N VAL A 88 -0.07 -0.26 13.98
CA VAL A 88 0.97 -1.18 14.49
C VAL A 88 2.19 -1.22 13.56
N GLY A 89 2.15 -0.50 12.45
CA GLY A 89 3.18 -0.54 11.41
C GLY A 89 3.14 -1.83 10.57
N SER A 90 4.09 -1.96 9.67
CA SER A 90 4.20 -3.10 8.73
C SER A 90 4.76 -4.35 9.40
N ILE A 91 4.14 -4.82 10.50
CA ILE A 91 4.63 -5.93 11.32
C ILE A 91 3.60 -7.05 11.55
N ALA A 92 2.50 -7.02 10.80
CA ALA A 92 1.41 -7.98 10.96
C ALA A 92 1.89 -9.43 10.89
N GLU A 93 2.73 -9.76 9.92
CA GLU A 93 3.34 -11.09 9.77
C GLU A 93 4.14 -11.51 11.00
N GLY A 94 4.88 -10.58 11.59
CA GLY A 94 5.64 -10.82 12.81
C GLY A 94 4.77 -11.22 13.98
N VAL A 95 3.59 -10.59 14.13
CA VAL A 95 2.61 -10.94 15.15
C VAL A 95 1.98 -12.29 14.86
N VAL A 96 1.55 -12.51 13.61
CA VAL A 96 0.89 -13.76 13.18
C VAL A 96 1.79 -14.99 13.41
N PHE A 97 3.08 -14.87 13.08
CA PHE A 97 4.03 -15.99 13.15
C PHE A 97 4.94 -15.96 14.38
N ASP A 98 4.61 -15.15 15.39
CA ASP A 98 5.34 -15.00 16.65
C ASP A 98 6.84 -14.76 16.43
N CYS A 99 7.16 -13.77 15.59
CA CYS A 99 8.51 -13.30 15.37
C CYS A 99 8.91 -12.25 16.40
N GLU A 100 10.21 -12.06 16.60
CA GLU A 100 10.72 -10.90 17.32
C GLU A 100 10.41 -9.63 16.51
N ILE A 101 9.81 -8.64 17.18
CA ILE A 101 9.51 -7.34 16.60
C ILE A 101 10.29 -6.29 17.36
N ARG A 102 11.00 -5.44 16.64
CA ARG A 102 11.68 -4.28 17.20
C ARG A 102 10.84 -3.03 16.96
N LEU A 103 10.58 -2.32 18.03
CA LEU A 103 9.91 -1.03 18.02
C LEU A 103 10.96 0.10 18.07
N PRO A 104 10.66 1.29 17.53
CA PRO A 104 11.50 2.46 17.70
C PRO A 104 11.70 2.78 19.19
N ASP A 105 12.82 3.38 19.53
CA ASP A 105 13.22 3.75 20.88
C ASP A 105 13.94 5.12 20.87
N GLU A 106 14.30 5.64 22.06
CA GLU A 106 14.98 6.93 22.19
C GLU A 106 16.31 7.01 21.40
N GLY A 107 17.01 5.89 21.26
CA GLY A 107 18.26 5.81 20.48
C GLY A 107 18.02 5.81 18.98
N ARG A 108 16.80 5.44 18.54
CA ARG A 108 16.39 5.34 17.13
C ARG A 108 14.95 5.81 16.95
N PRO A 109 14.65 7.08 17.27
CA PRO A 109 13.28 7.57 17.38
C PRO A 109 12.52 7.66 16.04
N TRP A 110 13.24 7.61 14.90
CA TRP A 110 12.68 7.68 13.56
C TRP A 110 12.69 6.35 12.80
N LEU A 111 13.02 5.26 13.48
CA LEU A 111 13.02 3.94 12.87
C LEU A 111 11.60 3.35 12.92
N SER A 112 11.09 2.89 11.79
CA SER A 112 9.80 2.19 11.75
C SER A 112 9.89 0.85 12.48
N PRO A 113 8.79 0.34 13.06
CA PRO A 113 8.73 -1.04 13.56
C PRO A 113 9.16 -2.04 12.48
N TRP A 114 9.92 -3.08 12.86
CA TRP A 114 10.31 -4.11 11.89
C TRP A 114 10.39 -5.50 12.50
N ILE A 115 10.20 -6.48 11.63
CA ILE A 115 10.26 -7.90 11.97
C ILE A 115 11.71 -8.39 11.89
N ILE A 116 12.16 -9.10 12.92
CA ILE A 116 13.40 -9.87 12.83
C ILE A 116 13.07 -11.20 12.15
N PRO A 117 13.64 -11.50 10.95
CA PRO A 117 13.34 -12.72 10.24
C PRO A 117 13.60 -13.97 11.09
N LYS A 118 12.61 -14.84 11.19
CA LYS A 118 12.64 -16.06 12.01
C LYS A 118 13.10 -17.29 11.23
N TYR A 119 12.65 -17.41 9.98
CA TYR A 119 12.84 -18.61 9.17
C TYR A 119 14.08 -18.50 8.27
N ARG A 120 15.26 -18.72 8.85
CA ARG A 120 16.55 -18.42 8.21
C ARG A 120 17.24 -19.61 7.55
N THR A 121 16.75 -20.84 7.79
CA THR A 121 17.31 -22.07 7.22
C THR A 121 16.21 -22.95 6.64
N PRO A 122 16.52 -23.88 5.71
CA PRO A 122 15.54 -24.81 5.14
C PRO A 122 14.76 -25.59 6.20
N GLU A 123 15.41 -26.03 7.28
CA GLU A 123 14.78 -26.80 8.36
C GLU A 123 13.76 -25.94 9.11
N MET A 124 14.05 -24.65 9.29
CA MET A 124 13.13 -23.70 9.91
C MET A 124 11.90 -23.47 9.01
N LEU A 125 12.05 -23.45 7.69
CA LEU A 125 10.90 -23.33 6.77
C LEU A 125 9.94 -24.53 6.90
N GLU A 126 10.47 -25.73 7.08
CA GLU A 126 9.65 -26.93 7.28
C GLU A 126 8.82 -26.87 8.57
N SER A 127 9.33 -26.20 9.60
CA SER A 127 8.68 -26.07 10.91
C SER A 127 7.55 -25.04 10.97
N LEU A 128 7.28 -24.29 9.86
CA LEU A 128 6.16 -23.35 9.81
C LEU A 128 4.85 -24.12 10.06
N GLU A 129 4.06 -23.65 11.00
CA GLU A 129 2.70 -24.11 11.26
C GLU A 129 1.71 -23.01 10.87
N VAL A 130 0.55 -23.43 10.37
CA VAL A 130 -0.57 -22.51 10.10
C VAL A 130 -1.22 -22.15 11.43
N PRO A 131 -1.20 -20.88 11.85
CA PRO A 131 -1.73 -20.49 13.14
C PRO A 131 -3.27 -20.40 13.12
N GLU A 132 -3.89 -20.83 14.22
CA GLU A 132 -5.32 -20.62 14.43
C GLU A 132 -5.64 -19.12 14.61
N PRO A 133 -6.67 -18.56 13.96
CA PRO A 133 -6.99 -17.12 14.07
C PRO A 133 -7.20 -16.65 15.52
N LYS A 134 -7.80 -17.46 16.37
CA LYS A 134 -7.99 -17.13 17.80
C LYS A 134 -6.65 -17.01 18.55
N ASP A 135 -5.64 -17.78 18.18
CA ASP A 135 -4.31 -17.66 18.79
C ASP A 135 -3.55 -16.46 18.22
N VAL A 136 -3.77 -16.13 16.96
CA VAL A 136 -3.29 -14.86 16.37
C VAL A 136 -3.86 -13.67 17.14
N MET A 137 -5.14 -13.65 17.47
CA MET A 137 -5.74 -12.59 18.29
C MET A 137 -5.10 -12.47 19.67
N LYS A 138 -4.79 -13.60 20.33
CA LYS A 138 -4.05 -13.58 21.62
C LYS A 138 -2.63 -13.02 21.46
N ARG A 139 -1.91 -13.41 20.39
CA ARG A 139 -0.59 -12.86 20.08
C ARG A 139 -0.67 -11.38 19.84
N PHE A 140 -1.69 -10.92 19.11
CA PHE A 140 -1.89 -9.51 18.82
C PHE A 140 -2.21 -8.69 20.07
N LYS A 141 -3.08 -9.20 20.97
CA LYS A 141 -3.33 -8.59 22.29
C LYS A 141 -2.03 -8.44 23.10
N LYS A 142 -1.21 -9.49 23.16
CA LYS A 142 0.10 -9.46 23.81
C LYS A 142 1.06 -8.46 23.16
N HIS A 143 1.03 -8.36 21.83
CA HIS A 143 1.85 -7.37 21.11
C HIS A 143 1.42 -5.95 21.43
N LEU A 144 0.14 -5.62 21.41
CA LEU A 144 -0.40 -4.30 21.77
C LEU A 144 0.00 -3.92 23.21
N TYR A 145 -0.08 -4.86 24.15
CA TYR A 145 0.39 -4.63 25.51
C TYR A 145 1.89 -4.31 25.58
N ARG A 146 2.72 -5.02 24.82
CA ARG A 146 4.17 -4.74 24.75
C ARG A 146 4.46 -3.37 24.11
N GLN A 147 3.69 -3.00 23.10
CA GLN A 147 3.86 -1.76 22.35
C GLN A 147 3.42 -0.55 23.17
N TYR A 148 2.26 -0.61 23.78
CA TYR A 148 1.61 0.53 24.42
C TYR A 148 1.56 0.48 25.95
N GLY A 149 1.92 -0.63 26.59
CA GLY A 149 1.84 -0.78 28.05
C GLY A 149 0.41 -0.87 28.60
N MET A 150 -0.59 -1.05 27.74
CA MET A 150 -2.01 -1.03 28.09
C MET A 150 -2.72 -2.28 27.60
N ASP A 151 -3.74 -2.73 28.32
CA ASP A 151 -4.61 -3.85 27.88
C ASP A 151 -5.63 -3.31 26.85
N LEU A 152 -5.32 -3.52 25.58
CA LEU A 152 -6.14 -3.09 24.46
C LEU A 152 -6.76 -4.29 23.77
N GLU A 153 -8.03 -4.16 23.36
CA GLU A 153 -8.68 -5.20 22.57
C GLU A 153 -8.14 -5.20 21.14
N PRO A 154 -7.66 -6.36 20.64
CA PRO A 154 -7.17 -6.48 19.27
C PRO A 154 -8.34 -6.52 18.28
N TRP A 155 -8.03 -6.21 17.04
CA TRP A 155 -8.92 -6.38 15.89
C TRP A 155 -8.35 -7.43 14.92
N PRO A 156 -9.18 -8.04 14.05
CA PRO A 156 -8.68 -8.99 13.07
C PRO A 156 -7.63 -8.37 12.16
N ILE A 157 -6.45 -8.97 12.16
CA ILE A 157 -5.30 -8.53 11.37
C ILE A 157 -5.24 -9.31 10.05
N GLN A 158 -4.80 -8.67 8.98
CA GLN A 158 -4.46 -9.31 7.72
C GLN A 158 -2.97 -9.16 7.45
N ILE A 159 -2.42 -10.03 6.62
CA ILE A 159 -1.01 -10.07 6.21
C ILE A 159 -0.87 -9.83 4.71
N HIS A 160 0.33 -9.54 4.26
CA HIS A 160 0.63 -9.48 2.84
C HIS A 160 0.38 -10.82 2.13
N PRO A 161 0.30 -10.85 0.78
CA PRO A 161 0.25 -12.09 0.03
C PRO A 161 1.46 -13.01 0.33
N PRO A 162 1.37 -14.29 -0.01
CA PRO A 162 2.36 -15.27 0.42
C PRO A 162 3.81 -14.91 0.13
N LEU A 163 4.14 -14.31 -1.03
CA LEU A 163 5.53 -13.99 -1.34
C LEU A 163 6.07 -12.85 -0.47
N SER A 164 5.33 -11.74 -0.33
CA SER A 164 5.77 -10.63 0.52
C SER A 164 5.78 -11.01 1.99
N THR A 165 4.82 -11.80 2.46
CA THR A 165 4.88 -12.42 3.80
C THR A 165 6.13 -13.27 3.97
N ALA A 166 6.49 -14.10 2.98
CA ALA A 166 7.73 -14.87 3.04
C ALA A 166 8.97 -13.96 3.13
N GLY A 167 8.98 -12.84 2.41
CA GLY A 167 10.02 -11.82 2.49
C GLY A 167 10.22 -11.28 3.91
N SER A 168 9.14 -10.94 4.60
CA SER A 168 9.16 -10.49 5.99
C SER A 168 9.69 -11.57 6.96
N LEU A 169 9.32 -12.84 6.74
CA LEU A 169 9.64 -13.94 7.65
C LEU A 169 11.03 -14.55 7.44
N ILE A 170 11.54 -14.54 6.22
CA ILE A 170 12.83 -15.14 5.81
C ILE A 170 13.95 -14.07 5.78
N GLY A 171 13.59 -12.86 5.38
CA GLY A 171 14.48 -11.78 4.99
C GLY A 171 14.66 -11.74 3.47
N THR A 172 14.60 -10.54 2.89
CA THR A 172 14.59 -10.30 1.45
C THR A 172 15.78 -10.93 0.73
N ASP A 173 16.98 -10.84 1.33
CA ASP A 173 18.23 -11.41 0.81
C ASP A 173 18.16 -12.93 0.65
N ARG A 174 17.55 -13.63 1.59
CA ARG A 174 17.40 -15.09 1.58
C ARG A 174 16.23 -15.56 0.75
N LEU A 175 15.14 -14.78 0.70
CA LEU A 175 13.94 -15.14 -0.04
C LEU A 175 14.29 -15.57 -1.46
N TYR A 176 14.94 -14.71 -2.23
CA TYR A 176 15.26 -14.99 -3.63
C TYR A 176 16.24 -16.15 -3.80
N VAL A 177 17.20 -16.29 -2.86
CA VAL A 177 18.12 -17.44 -2.83
C VAL A 177 17.37 -18.74 -2.57
N PHE A 178 16.38 -18.73 -1.68
CA PHE A 178 15.63 -19.93 -1.32
C PHE A 178 14.64 -20.35 -2.43
N LEU A 179 14.03 -19.39 -3.10
CA LEU A 179 13.20 -19.66 -4.29
C LEU A 179 14.00 -20.43 -5.36
N TYR A 180 15.25 -20.03 -5.58
CA TYR A 180 16.12 -20.70 -6.55
C TYR A 180 16.67 -22.05 -6.05
N LYS A 181 17.17 -22.12 -4.81
CA LYS A 181 17.85 -23.31 -4.29
C LYS A 181 16.90 -24.40 -3.78
N TYR A 182 15.74 -24.02 -3.25
CA TYR A 182 14.82 -24.93 -2.57
C TYR A 182 13.37 -24.80 -3.08
N PRO A 183 13.11 -24.85 -4.39
CA PRO A 183 11.80 -24.52 -4.96
C PRO A 183 10.66 -25.35 -4.37
N ARG A 184 10.85 -26.65 -4.20
CA ARG A 184 9.82 -27.53 -3.62
C ARG A 184 9.48 -27.18 -2.16
N LEU A 185 10.48 -26.78 -1.39
CA LEU A 185 10.29 -26.36 -0.01
C LEU A 185 9.58 -24.99 0.04
N MET A 186 9.96 -24.07 -0.84
CA MET A 186 9.30 -22.79 -0.95
C MET A 186 7.84 -22.92 -1.35
N HIS A 187 7.47 -23.82 -2.26
CA HIS A 187 6.06 -24.09 -2.55
C HIS A 187 5.29 -24.57 -1.32
N LYS A 188 5.85 -25.46 -0.52
CA LYS A 188 5.23 -25.89 0.76
C LYS A 188 5.05 -24.72 1.72
N PHE A 189 6.08 -23.89 1.87
CA PHE A 189 6.07 -22.73 2.74
C PHE A 189 5.02 -21.70 2.27
N LEU A 190 5.04 -21.30 1.00
CA LEU A 190 4.05 -20.38 0.41
C LEU A 190 2.62 -20.93 0.48
N GLY A 191 2.44 -22.24 0.34
CA GLY A 191 1.15 -22.89 0.52
C GLY A 191 0.58 -22.72 1.93
N LYS A 192 1.40 -22.88 2.97
CA LYS A 192 0.99 -22.63 4.36
C LYS A 192 0.70 -21.13 4.63
N LEU A 193 1.45 -20.23 3.98
CA LEU A 193 1.18 -18.79 4.06
C LEU A 193 -0.14 -18.43 3.37
N LEU A 194 -0.46 -19.04 2.22
CA LEU A 194 -1.76 -18.88 1.59
C LEU A 194 -2.90 -19.39 2.49
N GLU A 195 -2.75 -20.57 3.06
CA GLU A 195 -3.73 -21.13 4.01
C GLU A 195 -3.95 -20.19 5.19
N THR A 196 -2.87 -19.67 5.79
CA THR A 196 -2.95 -18.66 6.84
C THR A 196 -3.70 -17.42 6.39
N TRP A 197 -3.36 -16.90 5.21
CA TRP A 197 -4.01 -15.72 4.64
C TRP A 197 -5.53 -15.91 4.50
N LEU A 198 -5.94 -17.06 3.97
CA LEU A 198 -7.34 -17.42 3.74
C LEU A 198 -8.11 -17.54 5.06
N LEU A 199 -7.54 -18.22 6.06
CA LEU A 199 -8.14 -18.37 7.38
C LEU A 199 -8.31 -17.03 8.11
N LEU A 200 -7.32 -16.13 8.00
CA LEU A 200 -7.42 -14.79 8.60
C LEU A 200 -8.50 -13.95 7.92
N GLN A 201 -8.65 -14.05 6.60
CA GLN A 201 -9.70 -13.32 5.89
C GLN A 201 -11.09 -13.86 6.21
N GLU A 202 -11.24 -15.17 6.29
CA GLU A 202 -12.49 -15.81 6.73
C GLU A 202 -12.88 -15.35 8.14
N PHE A 203 -11.92 -15.43 9.08
CA PHE A 203 -12.12 -14.96 10.45
C PHE A 203 -12.50 -13.47 10.51
N ARG A 204 -11.88 -12.64 9.65
CA ARG A 204 -12.18 -11.22 9.55
C ARG A 204 -13.60 -10.97 9.03
N ASP A 205 -14.01 -11.69 8.01
CA ASP A 205 -15.36 -11.59 7.44
C ASP A 205 -16.42 -12.00 8.48
N ASP A 206 -16.19 -13.09 9.17
CA ASP A 206 -17.07 -13.55 10.26
C ASP A 206 -17.13 -12.55 11.42
N TYR A 207 -16.00 -11.98 11.83
CA TYR A 207 -15.91 -11.02 12.92
C TYR A 207 -16.71 -9.74 12.63
N TYR A 208 -16.65 -9.26 11.40
CA TYR A 208 -17.36 -8.03 10.98
C TYR A 208 -18.76 -8.31 10.39
N GLY A 209 -19.16 -9.56 10.24
CA GLY A 209 -20.43 -9.97 9.63
C GLY A 209 -20.55 -9.52 8.18
N GLN A 210 -19.46 -9.63 7.41
CA GLN A 210 -19.38 -9.19 6.02
C GLN A 210 -18.96 -10.33 5.08
N VAL A 211 -19.16 -10.12 3.78
CA VAL A 211 -18.63 -10.97 2.71
C VAL A 211 -17.72 -10.12 1.84
N THR A 212 -16.44 -10.43 1.82
CA THR A 212 -15.47 -9.71 1.00
C THR A 212 -15.57 -10.16 -0.46
N GLU A 213 -15.84 -9.23 -1.36
CA GLU A 213 -15.87 -9.45 -2.82
C GLU A 213 -14.92 -8.52 -3.58
N SER A 214 -14.30 -7.58 -2.90
CA SER A 214 -13.29 -6.67 -3.44
C SER A 214 -12.09 -6.69 -2.54
N ILE A 215 -10.90 -6.96 -3.07
CA ILE A 215 -9.68 -7.13 -2.28
C ILE A 215 -8.48 -6.44 -2.94
N GLY A 216 -7.66 -5.80 -2.11
CA GLY A 216 -6.34 -5.30 -2.45
C GLY A 216 -5.25 -6.22 -1.92
N LEU A 217 -4.20 -6.40 -2.70
CA LEU A 217 -2.97 -7.07 -2.29
C LEU A 217 -1.81 -6.08 -2.35
N CYS A 218 -0.91 -6.13 -1.37
CA CYS A 218 0.35 -5.40 -1.37
C CYS A 218 1.49 -6.42 -1.52
N ASP A 219 2.15 -6.48 -2.69
CA ASP A 219 3.09 -7.57 -3.00
C ASP A 219 4.45 -7.06 -3.54
N ASP A 220 5.11 -6.21 -2.76
CA ASP A 220 6.32 -5.47 -3.16
C ASP A 220 7.51 -6.36 -3.52
N HIS A 221 7.61 -7.54 -2.92
CA HIS A 221 8.68 -8.47 -3.25
C HIS A 221 8.50 -9.15 -4.61
N ALA A 222 7.28 -9.20 -5.14
CA ALA A 222 6.94 -9.97 -6.34
C ALA A 222 7.51 -9.37 -7.62
N GLY A 223 7.54 -8.05 -7.76
CA GLY A 223 8.02 -7.38 -8.97
C GLY A 223 9.54 -7.45 -9.19
N PHE A 224 10.31 -7.92 -8.22
CA PHE A 224 11.75 -8.19 -8.41
C PHE A 224 12.03 -9.58 -9.01
N LEU A 225 11.01 -10.42 -9.18
CA LEU A 225 11.15 -11.72 -9.80
C LEU A 225 11.07 -11.62 -11.32
N PRO A 226 11.90 -12.34 -12.07
CA PRO A 226 11.68 -12.49 -13.52
C PRO A 226 10.35 -13.20 -13.80
N GLU A 227 9.77 -12.96 -14.97
CA GLU A 227 8.41 -13.42 -15.32
C GLU A 227 8.17 -14.92 -15.04
N ASN A 228 9.14 -15.78 -15.36
CA ASN A 228 9.02 -17.23 -15.13
C ASN A 228 8.93 -17.57 -13.62
N MET A 229 9.68 -16.89 -12.76
CA MET A 229 9.60 -17.09 -11.32
C MET A 229 8.33 -16.46 -10.72
N TYR A 230 7.86 -15.33 -11.27
CA TYR A 230 6.56 -14.78 -10.90
C TYR A 230 5.43 -15.77 -11.19
N ARG A 231 5.46 -16.41 -12.37
CA ARG A 231 4.50 -17.45 -12.74
C ARG A 231 4.54 -18.65 -11.81
N GLU A 232 5.71 -19.02 -11.34
CA GLU A 232 5.89 -20.18 -10.47
C GLU A 232 5.53 -19.88 -9.02
N PHE A 233 6.02 -18.76 -8.45
CA PHE A 233 6.00 -18.52 -7.01
C PHE A 233 5.01 -17.45 -6.55
N VAL A 234 4.39 -16.70 -7.45
CA VAL A 234 3.43 -15.63 -7.12
C VAL A 234 2.05 -15.91 -7.68
N LEU A 235 1.99 -16.09 -8.98
CA LEU A 235 0.71 -16.22 -9.71
C LEU A 235 -0.27 -17.23 -9.09
N PRO A 236 0.11 -18.48 -8.73
CA PRO A 236 -0.84 -19.45 -8.20
C PRO A 236 -1.49 -19.00 -6.89
N TYR A 237 -0.72 -18.34 -6.04
CA TYR A 237 -1.15 -17.91 -4.71
C TYR A 237 -2.03 -16.66 -4.75
N ASN A 238 -1.58 -15.63 -5.47
CA ASN A 238 -2.36 -14.40 -5.63
C ASN A 238 -3.64 -14.64 -6.41
N LYS A 239 -3.62 -15.54 -7.40
CA LYS A 239 -4.79 -15.97 -8.15
C LYS A 239 -5.83 -16.63 -7.25
N ALA A 240 -5.41 -17.55 -6.36
CA ALA A 240 -6.31 -18.20 -5.41
C ALA A 240 -7.01 -17.18 -4.48
N ILE A 241 -6.29 -16.16 -4.02
CA ILE A 241 -6.87 -15.08 -3.21
C ILE A 241 -7.89 -14.27 -4.02
N TYR A 242 -7.51 -13.81 -5.22
CA TYR A 242 -8.40 -13.01 -6.05
C TYR A 242 -9.63 -13.79 -6.54
N GLU A 243 -9.50 -15.07 -6.85
CA GLU A 243 -10.65 -15.91 -7.24
C GLU A 243 -11.66 -16.07 -6.11
N ARG A 244 -11.21 -16.06 -4.85
CA ARG A 244 -12.09 -16.19 -3.70
C ARG A 244 -12.70 -14.85 -3.25
N TYR A 245 -11.91 -13.79 -3.17
CA TYR A 245 -12.27 -12.52 -2.53
C TYR A 245 -12.28 -11.30 -3.47
N GLY A 246 -11.74 -11.42 -4.69
CA GLY A 246 -11.70 -10.36 -5.71
C GLY A 246 -12.70 -10.58 -6.84
N LYS A 247 -13.96 -10.91 -6.53
CA LYS A 247 -14.99 -11.17 -7.55
C LYS A 247 -15.50 -9.90 -8.23
N ARG A 248 -15.51 -8.77 -7.50
CA ARG A 248 -15.98 -7.47 -7.99
C ARG A 248 -14.84 -6.55 -8.36
N TRP A 249 -13.80 -6.47 -7.51
CA TRP A 249 -12.66 -5.58 -7.72
C TRP A 249 -11.38 -6.18 -7.18
N ARG A 250 -10.31 -6.07 -7.97
CA ARG A 250 -8.96 -6.54 -7.66
C ARG A 250 -7.99 -5.39 -7.74
N TYR A 251 -7.51 -4.93 -6.61
CA TYR A 251 -6.47 -3.92 -6.50
C TYR A 251 -5.12 -4.58 -6.21
N LEU A 252 -4.06 -4.04 -6.81
CA LEU A 252 -2.69 -4.45 -6.52
C LEU A 252 -1.84 -3.22 -6.22
N HIS A 253 -1.25 -3.20 -5.04
CA HIS A 253 -0.18 -2.27 -4.68
C HIS A 253 1.16 -2.97 -4.87
N MET A 254 2.12 -2.28 -5.52
CA MET A 254 3.43 -2.86 -5.77
C MET A 254 4.49 -1.76 -5.91
N ASP A 255 5.33 -1.59 -4.89
CA ASP A 255 6.46 -0.66 -4.88
C ASP A 255 7.70 -1.20 -5.64
N SER A 256 7.46 -2.10 -6.58
CA SER A 256 8.47 -2.77 -7.41
C SER A 256 8.09 -2.80 -8.90
N PRO A 257 9.01 -3.12 -9.82
CA PRO A 257 8.73 -3.08 -11.25
C PRO A 257 7.60 -4.03 -11.69
N VAL A 258 6.70 -3.53 -12.56
CA VAL A 258 5.52 -4.27 -13.04
C VAL A 258 5.52 -4.50 -14.55
N HIS A 259 6.29 -3.72 -15.32
CA HIS A 259 6.23 -3.74 -16.80
C HIS A 259 6.49 -5.13 -17.40
N HIS A 260 7.41 -5.91 -16.83
CA HIS A 260 7.79 -7.23 -17.33
C HIS A 260 6.76 -8.34 -17.02
N ILE A 261 5.86 -8.11 -16.08
CA ILE A 261 4.77 -9.02 -15.68
C ILE A 261 3.39 -8.49 -16.06
N ALA A 262 3.31 -7.37 -16.76
CA ALA A 262 2.05 -6.69 -17.07
C ALA A 262 1.02 -7.62 -17.71
N ARG A 263 1.44 -8.50 -18.63
CA ARG A 263 0.55 -9.48 -19.26
C ARG A 263 -0.07 -10.45 -18.25
N ILE A 264 0.69 -10.91 -17.27
CA ILE A 264 0.18 -11.79 -16.20
C ILE A 264 -0.85 -11.04 -15.35
N LEU A 265 -0.56 -9.80 -15.00
CA LEU A 265 -1.46 -8.97 -14.20
C LEU A 265 -2.80 -8.75 -14.89
N VAL A 266 -2.77 -8.47 -16.20
CA VAL A 266 -3.97 -8.19 -17.01
C VAL A 266 -4.75 -9.47 -17.34
N GLU A 267 -4.08 -10.49 -17.88
CA GLU A 267 -4.77 -11.63 -18.49
C GLU A 267 -5.06 -12.76 -17.49
N GLU A 268 -4.20 -12.96 -16.50
CA GLU A 268 -4.27 -14.10 -15.60
C GLU A 268 -4.74 -13.75 -14.19
N LEU A 269 -4.22 -12.69 -13.60
CA LEU A 269 -4.73 -12.16 -12.32
C LEU A 269 -5.96 -11.28 -12.50
N LYS A 270 -6.13 -10.68 -13.70
CA LYS A 270 -7.28 -9.82 -14.05
C LYS A 270 -7.49 -8.72 -13.02
N ILE A 271 -6.41 -8.02 -12.67
CA ILE A 271 -6.50 -6.89 -11.77
C ILE A 271 -7.27 -5.74 -12.43
N ASN A 272 -7.99 -4.97 -11.64
CA ASN A 272 -8.76 -3.81 -12.10
C ASN A 272 -8.01 -2.50 -11.89
N GLU A 273 -7.16 -2.44 -10.85
CA GLU A 273 -6.52 -1.21 -10.40
C GLU A 273 -5.12 -1.54 -9.87
N LEU A 274 -4.14 -0.70 -10.20
CA LEU A 274 -2.72 -0.91 -9.91
C LEU A 274 -2.10 0.38 -9.39
N ASP A 275 -1.43 0.29 -8.26
CA ASP A 275 -0.54 1.32 -7.78
C ASP A 275 0.87 1.12 -8.38
N VAL A 276 1.37 2.14 -9.05
CA VAL A 276 2.60 2.06 -9.85
C VAL A 276 3.76 2.72 -9.12
N ALA A 277 4.80 1.93 -8.86
CA ALA A 277 6.00 2.41 -8.19
C ALA A 277 6.63 3.62 -8.88
N ALA A 278 7.21 4.52 -8.09
CA ALA A 278 7.93 5.70 -8.57
C ALA A 278 9.14 5.38 -9.48
N THR A 279 9.58 4.14 -9.51
CA THR A 279 10.70 3.68 -10.35
C THR A 279 10.28 3.30 -11.76
N GLU A 280 8.97 3.22 -12.02
CA GLU A 280 8.44 2.92 -13.34
C GLU A 280 8.26 4.19 -14.18
N ASP A 281 8.53 4.04 -15.46
CA ASP A 281 8.27 5.06 -16.46
C ASP A 281 6.82 4.95 -16.96
N LEU A 282 5.95 5.90 -16.59
CA LEU A 282 4.53 5.88 -16.96
C LEU A 282 4.29 5.86 -18.46
N ALA A 283 5.11 6.54 -19.26
CA ALA A 283 4.97 6.53 -20.71
C ALA A 283 5.21 5.14 -21.31
N ARG A 284 6.06 4.33 -20.66
CA ARG A 284 6.32 2.94 -21.03
C ARG A 284 5.26 1.98 -20.50
N VAL A 285 4.76 2.23 -19.29
CA VAL A 285 3.87 1.30 -18.58
C VAL A 285 2.42 1.47 -18.98
N LYS A 286 1.96 2.73 -19.19
CA LYS A 286 0.55 3.00 -19.56
C LYS A 286 0.04 2.18 -20.73
N PRO A 287 0.76 2.03 -21.87
CA PRO A 287 0.27 1.24 -22.99
C PRO A 287 0.05 -0.25 -22.69
N LEU A 288 0.73 -0.79 -21.67
CA LEU A 288 0.59 -2.20 -21.28
C LEU A 288 -0.74 -2.47 -20.57
N PHE A 289 -1.30 -1.45 -19.92
CA PHE A 289 -2.50 -1.52 -19.09
C PHE A 289 -3.70 -0.76 -19.68
N ASP A 290 -3.50 -0.04 -20.78
CA ASP A 290 -4.48 0.87 -21.35
C ASP A 290 -5.84 0.21 -21.65
N GLY A 291 -6.92 0.86 -21.21
CA GLY A 291 -8.28 0.37 -21.33
C GLY A 291 -8.60 -0.91 -20.53
N LYS A 292 -7.70 -1.37 -19.64
CA LYS A 292 -7.83 -2.65 -18.91
C LYS A 292 -7.63 -2.51 -17.41
N VAL A 293 -6.66 -1.71 -16.99
CA VAL A 293 -6.30 -1.53 -15.58
C VAL A 293 -6.17 -0.05 -15.28
N VAL A 294 -6.85 0.40 -14.24
CA VAL A 294 -6.71 1.77 -13.74
C VAL A 294 -5.37 1.91 -13.03
N MET A 295 -4.62 2.93 -13.37
CA MET A 295 -3.28 3.16 -12.79
C MET A 295 -3.31 4.31 -11.81
N HIS A 296 -2.70 4.12 -10.62
CA HIS A 296 -2.37 5.18 -9.68
C HIS A 296 -0.88 5.52 -9.76
N GLY A 297 -0.54 6.75 -9.47
CA GLY A 297 0.85 7.14 -9.29
C GLY A 297 1.30 8.22 -10.26
N ASN A 298 2.62 8.47 -10.41
CA ASN A 298 3.67 7.81 -9.62
C ASN A 298 4.78 8.83 -9.31
N VAL A 299 4.39 10.04 -8.90
CA VAL A 299 5.40 11.04 -8.54
C VAL A 299 6.28 10.49 -7.40
N SER A 300 7.60 10.52 -7.61
CA SER A 300 8.53 10.04 -6.58
C SER A 300 8.43 10.86 -5.30
N ASN A 301 8.16 10.21 -4.17
CA ASN A 301 8.17 10.83 -2.85
C ASN A 301 9.51 11.49 -2.49
N ARG A 302 10.63 11.03 -3.09
CA ARG A 302 11.98 11.57 -2.87
C ARG A 302 12.15 13.00 -3.37
N ILE A 303 11.41 13.42 -4.40
CA ILE A 303 11.48 14.81 -4.91
C ILE A 303 10.65 15.79 -4.07
N LEU A 304 9.86 15.27 -3.14
CA LEU A 304 9.04 16.09 -2.24
C LEU A 304 9.80 16.53 -0.97
N THR A 305 11.09 16.24 -0.86
CA THR A 305 11.93 16.70 0.27
C THR A 305 12.33 18.16 0.12
N THR A 306 12.69 18.83 1.21
CA THR A 306 13.03 20.26 1.25
C THR A 306 14.19 20.65 0.30
N SER A 307 15.12 19.73 0.07
CA SER A 307 16.32 19.98 -0.77
C SER A 307 16.05 20.04 -2.27
N VAL A 308 14.88 19.58 -2.74
CA VAL A 308 14.52 19.55 -4.16
C VAL A 308 13.75 20.82 -4.54
N SER A 309 13.89 21.32 -5.77
CA SER A 309 13.19 22.53 -6.24
C SER A 309 11.70 22.27 -6.51
N LEU A 310 10.87 23.31 -6.40
CA LEU A 310 9.46 23.21 -6.83
C LEU A 310 9.32 23.02 -8.33
N GLU A 311 10.29 23.45 -9.14
CA GLU A 311 10.28 23.21 -10.58
C GLU A 311 10.38 21.73 -10.90
N THR A 312 11.26 20.99 -10.23
CA THR A 312 11.35 19.53 -10.35
C THR A 312 10.01 18.84 -10.01
N VAL A 313 9.30 19.35 -9.00
CA VAL A 313 7.97 18.81 -8.67
C VAL A 313 6.96 19.10 -9.78
N LYS A 314 6.97 20.29 -10.36
CA LYS A 314 6.11 20.64 -11.52
C LYS A 314 6.38 19.74 -12.73
N ASP A 315 7.66 19.59 -13.10
CA ASP A 315 8.05 18.77 -14.24
C ASP A 315 7.56 17.31 -14.06
N ALA A 316 7.70 16.77 -12.86
CA ALA A 316 7.22 15.41 -12.54
C ALA A 316 5.69 15.30 -12.62
N VAL A 317 4.96 16.30 -12.12
CA VAL A 317 3.48 16.32 -12.21
C VAL A 317 3.03 16.40 -13.68
N GLU A 318 3.63 17.31 -14.46
CA GLU A 318 3.31 17.47 -15.90
C GLU A 318 3.61 16.19 -16.66
N TYR A 319 4.76 15.56 -16.38
CA TYR A 319 5.14 14.28 -16.97
C TYR A 319 4.14 13.16 -16.66
N CYS A 320 3.76 12.98 -15.40
CA CYS A 320 2.81 11.94 -15.01
C CYS A 320 1.45 12.13 -15.70
N ILE A 321 0.92 13.37 -15.73
CA ILE A 321 -0.36 13.67 -16.36
C ILE A 321 -0.29 13.49 -17.87
N ALA A 322 0.75 14.01 -18.53
CA ALA A 322 0.90 13.87 -19.97
C ALA A 322 1.05 12.41 -20.42
N SER A 323 1.74 11.59 -19.61
CA SER A 323 2.02 10.18 -19.94
C SER A 323 0.85 9.25 -19.67
N ALA A 324 0.07 9.49 -18.61
CA ALA A 324 -0.89 8.49 -18.13
C ALA A 324 -2.36 8.93 -18.21
N ALA A 325 -2.66 10.22 -18.26
CA ALA A 325 -4.05 10.69 -18.25
C ALA A 325 -4.80 10.54 -19.59
N PRO A 326 -4.17 10.65 -20.79
CA PRO A 326 -4.90 10.46 -22.04
C PRO A 326 -5.57 9.09 -22.13
N GLY A 327 -6.83 9.07 -22.57
CA GLY A 327 -7.65 7.86 -22.67
C GLY A 327 -8.27 7.39 -21.35
N GLY A 328 -8.17 8.16 -20.28
CA GLY A 328 -8.73 7.81 -18.95
C GLY A 328 -7.96 6.70 -18.24
N GLY A 329 -8.58 6.09 -17.23
CA GLY A 329 -7.97 4.99 -16.47
C GLY A 329 -6.73 5.41 -15.67
N TYR A 330 -6.68 6.66 -15.20
CA TYR A 330 -5.56 7.18 -14.43
C TYR A 330 -6.02 8.01 -13.23
N ILE A 331 -5.40 7.77 -12.10
CA ILE A 331 -5.55 8.52 -10.85
C ILE A 331 -4.16 9.04 -10.48
N PHE A 332 -4.01 10.36 -10.39
CA PHE A 332 -2.74 10.97 -10.01
C PHE A 332 -2.45 10.74 -8.53
N ASP A 333 -1.27 10.19 -8.24
CA ASP A 333 -0.80 9.91 -6.89
C ASP A 333 0.73 10.03 -6.80
N VAL A 334 1.27 9.79 -5.61
CA VAL A 334 2.69 9.48 -5.40
C VAL A 334 2.97 8.02 -5.73
N GLY A 335 4.21 7.67 -6.01
CA GLY A 335 4.62 6.28 -6.26
C GLY A 335 5.36 5.72 -5.04
N GLY A 336 4.64 5.55 -3.93
CA GLY A 336 5.12 5.01 -2.66
C GLY A 336 4.78 5.89 -1.46
N GLU A 337 4.88 5.34 -0.25
CA GLU A 337 4.48 5.97 1.00
C GLU A 337 5.17 7.33 1.23
N LEU A 338 4.39 8.30 1.73
CA LEU A 338 4.94 9.54 2.25
C LEU A 338 5.55 9.29 3.63
N TYR A 339 6.82 9.62 3.79
CA TYR A 339 7.62 9.33 4.98
C TYR A 339 8.05 10.59 5.74
N ALA A 340 8.61 10.41 6.93
CA ALA A 340 9.20 11.49 7.71
C ALA A 340 10.34 12.17 6.95
N GLY A 341 10.26 13.50 6.77
CA GLY A 341 11.21 14.29 5.97
C GLY A 341 10.69 14.77 4.62
N VAL A 342 9.53 14.31 4.19
CA VAL A 342 8.79 14.91 3.08
C VAL A 342 8.24 16.27 3.51
N ASP A 343 8.36 17.27 2.65
CA ASP A 343 7.86 18.63 2.88
C ASP A 343 6.35 18.70 2.65
N PRO A 344 5.53 18.95 3.69
CA PRO A 344 4.08 19.01 3.55
C PRO A 344 3.62 20.14 2.62
N GLY A 345 4.38 21.23 2.52
CA GLY A 345 4.09 22.32 1.58
C GLY A 345 4.21 21.88 0.13
N LYS A 346 5.20 21.02 -0.18
CA LYS A 346 5.36 20.44 -1.53
C LYS A 346 4.28 19.43 -1.86
N VAL A 347 3.83 18.62 -0.91
CA VAL A 347 2.70 17.71 -1.12
C VAL A 347 1.43 18.50 -1.45
N VAL A 348 1.13 19.55 -0.70
CA VAL A 348 -0.01 20.44 -0.98
C VAL A 348 0.13 21.15 -2.32
N PHE A 349 1.35 21.63 -2.64
CA PHE A 349 1.63 22.25 -3.94
C PHE A 349 1.39 21.26 -5.08
N MET A 350 1.93 20.05 -4.99
CA MET A 350 1.78 18.98 -5.97
C MET A 350 0.30 18.68 -6.25
N VAL A 351 -0.51 18.48 -5.21
CA VAL A 351 -1.96 18.23 -5.33
C VAL A 351 -2.67 19.37 -6.04
N LYS A 352 -2.41 20.62 -5.63
CA LYS A 352 -3.01 21.80 -6.27
C LYS A 352 -2.59 21.96 -7.72
N TYR A 353 -1.31 21.71 -8.00
CA TYR A 353 -0.77 21.82 -9.35
C TYR A 353 -1.30 20.72 -10.26
N ALA A 354 -1.35 19.48 -9.80
CA ALA A 354 -1.94 18.36 -10.53
C ALA A 354 -3.42 18.63 -10.90
N LYS A 355 -4.23 19.13 -9.95
CA LYS A 355 -5.62 19.55 -10.24
C LYS A 355 -5.74 20.68 -11.25
N LYS A 356 -4.72 21.52 -11.36
CA LYS A 356 -4.70 22.64 -12.34
C LYS A 356 -4.34 22.15 -13.73
N VAL A 357 -3.26 21.36 -13.88
CA VAL A 357 -2.75 20.94 -15.20
C VAL A 357 -3.49 19.73 -15.74
N GLY A 358 -4.10 18.91 -14.85
CA GLY A 358 -4.91 17.75 -15.24
C GLY A 358 -6.33 18.07 -15.73
N ARG A 359 -6.67 19.32 -16.01
CA ARG A 359 -7.99 19.71 -16.58
C ARG A 359 -8.09 19.35 -18.05
N HIS A 360 -9.20 18.71 -18.44
CA HIS A 360 -9.48 18.40 -19.84
C HIS A 360 -10.11 19.60 -20.60
N PRO A 361 -9.86 19.77 -21.90
CA PRO A 361 -8.86 19.01 -22.65
C PRO A 361 -7.45 19.30 -22.14
N LEU A 362 -6.64 18.25 -22.03
CA LEU A 362 -5.24 18.40 -21.64
C LEU A 362 -4.54 19.31 -22.67
N LYS A 363 -3.72 20.22 -22.20
CA LYS A 363 -2.87 21.02 -23.08
C LYS A 363 -1.77 20.06 -23.60
N ASN A 364 -2.04 19.49 -24.77
CA ASN A 364 -1.09 18.64 -25.45
C ASN A 364 0.09 19.49 -25.92
N GLU A 365 1.26 19.19 -25.34
CA GLU A 365 2.52 19.05 -26.06
C GLU A 365 3.46 18.30 -25.11
N PRO A 366 3.90 17.07 -25.43
CA PRO A 366 5.06 16.51 -24.77
C PRO A 366 6.24 17.42 -25.17
N LYS A 367 6.85 18.06 -24.18
CA LYS A 367 8.16 18.69 -24.39
C LYS A 367 9.15 17.59 -24.73
N PRO A 368 10.02 17.81 -25.76
CA PRO A 368 10.99 16.85 -26.23
C PRO A 368 11.98 16.42 -25.19
#